data_41bc1196b2245cfc1041fdf5bf3527c2
#
_entry.id   41bc1196b2245cfc1041fdf5bf3527c2
#
_cell.length_a   1.000
_cell.length_b   1.000
_cell.length_c   1.000
_cell.angle_alpha   90.00
_cell.angle_beta   90.00
_cell.angle_gamma   90.00
#
_symmetry.space_group_name_H-M   'P 1'
#
loop_
_entity.id
_entity.type
_entity.pdbx_description
1 polymer ?
#
loop_
_entity_poly.entity_id
_entity_poly.type
_entity_poly.pdbx_seq_one_letter_code
_entity_poly.pdbx_strand_id
1 'polypeptide(L)'
;MIGGGEGSGVKYETVAEAYRDLEQASGRLAMIDRLAELLAAAPAEILPTVCYLCQGLIAPEFAGVDLGLAEKLAVRAVAAATGSDPGQVAASVREAGDLGTAAERRLAATHGDRPASLLVTTVVDTLHQIAQAEGPGSQGRKLDLLAGLLAQATPLEARYLLRHVTGGLRLGIGTPTILDALAQVYAGGRAARPVLERAYNICCDLGLVAATLVSGGVAAVEEIRVRPGNPVRAMLAQRLSDAGEILAKLGGQCSAEYKYDGVRIQAHRTADGAIELFTRRLERVAAQFPDVVELLRAGLGPAEAIVEGEVVAFDPAAGELRPFGEVMTRRRKHGIAEAVQEVPVGLFCFELLFADGQDLTQLPYPQRRAALAQAIIAGPQLRLTTATQVSTPDALEAAFEQAVTDGCEGLVCKSVGPASVYQAGARGWQWIKLKRDYRTELSDTVDLVVVGAFYGRGRRAGVYGALLLAAYDPDEEVFRTVTKCGTGFSDAELAELPARLAPLARPQRPARVDSRQEPDVWFEPGVVLEILSAELTLSPNYTAAWGQVKENTGLAMRFPRFTGRWRDDKAAQDATTTQELVSLYRTAQRAPTGP
;
A
#
# COMPACT_ATOMS: atom_id res chain seq x y z
N MET A 1 3.68 25.18 -51.42
CA MET A 1 3.90 25.95 -50.19
C MET A 1 3.36 25.06 -49.06
N ILE A 2 4.28 24.43 -48.37
CA ILE A 2 3.97 23.47 -47.30
C ILE A 2 3.98 24.31 -46.03
N GLY A 3 2.79 24.55 -45.44
CA GLY A 3 2.67 25.15 -44.14
C GLY A 3 3.24 24.20 -43.08
N GLY A 4 4.29 24.65 -42.38
CA GLY A 4 4.84 23.96 -41.24
C GLY A 4 3.79 23.80 -40.15
N GLY A 5 3.42 22.58 -39.83
CA GLY A 5 2.62 22.26 -38.66
C GLY A 5 3.43 22.53 -37.42
N GLU A 6 3.05 23.55 -36.66
CA GLU A 6 3.44 23.73 -35.26
C GLU A 6 3.06 22.44 -34.51
N GLY A 7 4.00 21.87 -33.79
CA GLY A 7 3.82 20.59 -33.07
C GLY A 7 2.62 20.64 -32.13
N SER A 8 1.55 19.95 -32.50
CA SER A 8 0.31 19.85 -31.73
C SER A 8 0.51 18.94 -30.51
N GLY A 9 1.24 19.43 -29.50
CA GLY A 9 1.31 18.76 -28.20
C GLY A 9 0.02 18.95 -27.42
N VAL A 10 -0.45 17.91 -26.72
CA VAL A 10 -1.60 18.02 -25.81
C VAL A 10 -1.25 19.00 -24.68
N LYS A 11 -2.08 20.00 -24.47
CA LYS A 11 -1.95 20.93 -23.33
C LYS A 11 -2.25 20.21 -22.02
N TYR A 12 -1.47 20.50 -20.99
CA TYR A 12 -1.72 19.95 -19.66
C TYR A 12 -3.03 20.47 -19.06
N GLU A 13 -3.50 21.64 -19.48
CA GLU A 13 -4.81 22.20 -19.15
C GLU A 13 -5.94 21.20 -19.45
N THR A 14 -5.92 20.53 -20.60
CA THR A 14 -6.92 19.50 -20.95
C THR A 14 -6.98 18.37 -19.92
N VAL A 15 -5.82 17.95 -19.41
CA VAL A 15 -5.73 16.95 -18.34
C VAL A 15 -6.27 17.51 -17.02
N ALA A 16 -5.91 18.74 -16.68
CA ALA A 16 -6.36 19.42 -15.46
C ALA A 16 -7.88 19.66 -15.44
N GLU A 17 -8.46 20.03 -16.58
CA GLU A 17 -9.92 20.18 -16.74
C GLU A 17 -10.65 18.85 -16.57
N ALA A 18 -10.15 17.79 -17.21
CA ALA A 18 -10.72 16.45 -17.05
C ALA A 18 -10.66 16.00 -15.57
N TYR A 19 -9.59 16.31 -14.85
CA TYR A 19 -9.47 15.99 -13.43
C TYR A 19 -10.47 16.77 -12.56
N ARG A 20 -10.70 18.06 -12.86
CA ARG A 20 -11.74 18.85 -12.21
C ARG A 20 -13.12 18.24 -12.43
N ASP A 21 -13.42 17.85 -13.66
CA ASP A 21 -14.72 17.27 -14.02
C ASP A 21 -14.92 15.90 -13.38
N LEU A 22 -13.85 15.09 -13.26
CA LEU A 22 -13.85 13.81 -12.51
C LEU A 22 -14.15 14.01 -11.02
N GLU A 23 -13.59 15.04 -10.38
CA GLU A 23 -13.88 15.36 -8.98
C GLU A 23 -15.35 15.74 -8.75
N GLN A 24 -16.00 16.33 -9.74
CA GLN A 24 -17.41 16.75 -9.70
C GLN A 24 -18.36 15.63 -10.08
N ALA A 25 -17.86 14.55 -10.70
CA ALA A 25 -18.70 13.46 -11.17
C ALA A 25 -19.34 12.69 -10.00
N SER A 26 -20.65 12.56 -10.04
CA SER A 26 -21.45 11.92 -8.97
C SER A 26 -21.60 10.41 -9.08
N GLY A 27 -20.99 9.77 -10.09
CA GLY A 27 -21.13 8.34 -10.29
C GLY A 27 -20.07 7.74 -11.21
N ARG A 28 -19.85 6.41 -11.07
CA ARG A 28 -18.79 5.71 -11.81
C ARG A 28 -18.95 5.82 -13.33
N LEU A 29 -20.17 5.76 -13.86
CA LEU A 29 -20.41 5.86 -15.30
C LEU A 29 -20.00 7.24 -15.83
N ALA A 30 -20.39 8.31 -15.14
CA ALA A 30 -19.97 9.66 -15.51
C ALA A 30 -18.43 9.83 -15.46
N MET A 31 -17.76 9.20 -14.48
CA MET A 31 -16.29 9.18 -14.42
C MET A 31 -15.67 8.46 -15.62
N ILE A 32 -16.24 7.33 -16.04
CA ILE A 32 -15.79 6.58 -17.22
C ILE A 32 -15.93 7.44 -18.47
N ASP A 33 -17.07 8.12 -18.66
CA ASP A 33 -17.33 8.95 -19.83
C ASP A 33 -16.35 10.14 -19.91
N ARG A 34 -16.07 10.82 -18.78
CA ARG A 34 -15.06 11.89 -18.72
C ARG A 34 -13.65 11.42 -19.01
N LEU A 35 -13.27 10.26 -18.48
CA LEU A 35 -12.00 9.63 -18.83
C LEU A 35 -11.94 9.24 -20.31
N ALA A 36 -13.01 8.71 -20.87
CA ALA A 36 -13.09 8.34 -22.27
C ALA A 36 -12.89 9.57 -23.17
N GLU A 37 -13.48 10.72 -22.85
CA GLU A 37 -13.28 11.99 -23.55
C GLU A 37 -11.81 12.42 -23.53
N LEU A 38 -11.15 12.36 -22.34
CA LEU A 38 -9.74 12.70 -22.19
C LEU A 38 -8.84 11.75 -23.00
N LEU A 39 -9.07 10.44 -22.89
CA LEU A 39 -8.26 9.43 -23.58
C LEU A 39 -8.43 9.48 -25.10
N ALA A 40 -9.66 9.76 -25.59
CA ALA A 40 -9.94 9.93 -27.02
C ALA A 40 -9.28 11.20 -27.61
N ALA A 41 -9.11 12.25 -26.80
CA ALA A 41 -8.44 13.47 -27.23
C ALA A 41 -6.90 13.35 -27.23
N ALA A 42 -6.34 12.33 -26.59
CA ALA A 42 -4.89 12.12 -26.53
C ALA A 42 -4.37 11.44 -27.81
N PRO A 43 -3.36 12.02 -28.49
CA PRO A 43 -2.65 11.32 -29.58
C PRO A 43 -2.05 9.99 -29.12
N ALA A 44 -1.95 9.02 -30.02
CA ALA A 44 -1.51 7.67 -29.72
C ALA A 44 -0.15 7.63 -28.99
N GLU A 45 0.77 8.51 -29.36
CA GLU A 45 2.12 8.61 -28.77
C GLU A 45 2.11 9.11 -27.31
N ILE A 46 1.10 9.90 -26.95
CA ILE A 46 0.97 10.53 -25.62
C ILE A 46 0.00 9.74 -24.72
N LEU A 47 -0.87 8.93 -25.30
CA LEU A 47 -1.88 8.16 -24.58
C LEU A 47 -1.31 7.33 -23.41
N PRO A 48 -0.19 6.59 -23.54
CA PRO A 48 0.44 5.90 -22.42
C PRO A 48 0.75 6.83 -21.25
N THR A 49 1.30 7.99 -21.54
CA THR A 49 1.64 9.03 -20.56
C THR A 49 0.40 9.56 -19.84
N VAL A 50 -0.68 9.84 -20.58
CA VAL A 50 -1.96 10.26 -19.99
C VAL A 50 -2.55 9.17 -19.08
N CYS A 51 -2.41 7.89 -19.46
CA CYS A 51 -2.82 6.78 -18.61
C CYS A 51 -2.04 6.72 -17.29
N TYR A 52 -0.72 6.94 -17.30
CA TYR A 52 0.08 7.02 -16.07
C TYR A 52 -0.33 8.24 -15.23
N LEU A 53 -0.50 9.41 -15.85
CA LEU A 53 -0.95 10.61 -15.15
C LEU A 53 -2.30 10.41 -14.45
N CYS A 54 -3.25 9.69 -15.07
CA CYS A 54 -4.53 9.31 -14.46
C CYS A 54 -4.37 8.38 -13.25
N GLN A 55 -3.28 7.60 -13.19
CA GLN A 55 -2.93 6.80 -12.02
C GLN A 55 -2.20 7.60 -10.92
N GLY A 56 -1.84 8.86 -11.18
CA GLY A 56 -0.95 9.65 -10.32
C GLY A 56 0.53 9.26 -10.46
N LEU A 57 0.92 8.71 -11.60
CA LEU A 57 2.25 8.21 -11.91
C LEU A 57 2.81 8.91 -13.16
N ILE A 58 4.11 8.77 -13.41
CA ILE A 58 4.78 9.22 -14.66
C ILE A 58 5.42 8.06 -15.43
N ALA A 59 5.39 6.88 -14.85
CA ALA A 59 5.89 5.62 -15.40
C ALA A 59 5.13 4.46 -14.74
N PRO A 60 5.27 3.20 -15.19
CA PRO A 60 4.70 2.05 -14.48
C PRO A 60 5.13 2.01 -13.02
N GLU A 61 4.21 1.62 -12.11
CA GLU A 61 4.45 1.61 -10.65
C GLU A 61 5.74 0.86 -10.28
N PHE A 62 5.98 -0.28 -10.93
CA PHE A 62 7.16 -1.11 -10.70
C PHE A 62 8.48 -0.51 -11.20
N ALA A 63 8.44 0.54 -12.02
CA ALA A 63 9.66 1.26 -12.40
C ALA A 63 10.30 1.99 -11.21
N GLY A 64 9.52 2.19 -10.12
CA GLY A 64 10.01 2.76 -8.88
C GLY A 64 10.42 4.23 -8.98
N VAL A 65 9.81 4.98 -9.90
CA VAL A 65 10.11 6.41 -10.08
C VAL A 65 9.55 7.20 -8.91
N ASP A 66 10.42 7.62 -7.99
CA ASP A 66 10.07 8.44 -6.82
C ASP A 66 10.49 9.90 -7.07
N LEU A 67 9.54 10.81 -7.06
CA LEU A 67 9.82 12.25 -7.22
C LEU A 67 10.61 12.80 -6.03
N GLY A 68 10.51 12.17 -4.86
CA GLY A 68 11.22 12.60 -3.65
C GLY A 68 10.86 14.03 -3.22
N LEU A 69 9.63 14.46 -3.48
CA LEU A 69 9.10 15.78 -3.15
C LEU A 69 8.20 15.71 -1.92
N ALA A 70 8.78 15.99 -0.76
CA ALA A 70 7.99 16.15 0.46
C ALA A 70 7.16 17.45 0.42
N GLU A 71 6.01 17.48 1.11
CA GLU A 71 5.09 18.62 1.17
C GLU A 71 5.81 19.95 1.50
N LYS A 72 6.77 19.93 2.43
CA LYS A 72 7.56 21.13 2.79
C LYS A 72 8.34 21.72 1.60
N LEU A 73 8.87 20.87 0.72
CA LEU A 73 9.59 21.32 -0.46
C LEU A 73 8.62 21.89 -1.52
N ALA A 74 7.47 21.25 -1.70
CA ALA A 74 6.41 21.72 -2.59
C ALA A 74 5.82 23.08 -2.12
N VAL A 75 5.62 23.30 -0.82
CA VAL A 75 5.25 24.60 -0.24
C VAL A 75 6.27 25.69 -0.61
N ARG A 76 7.57 25.39 -0.52
CA ARG A 76 8.63 26.33 -0.92
C ARG A 76 8.61 26.62 -2.42
N ALA A 77 8.31 25.64 -3.26
CA ALA A 77 8.20 25.84 -4.71
C ALA A 77 7.01 26.75 -5.06
N VAL A 78 5.86 26.60 -4.39
CA VAL A 78 4.73 27.53 -4.53
C VAL A 78 5.13 28.93 -4.10
N ALA A 79 5.81 29.07 -2.95
CA ALA A 79 6.28 30.36 -2.46
C ALA A 79 7.21 31.05 -3.48
N ALA A 80 8.17 30.31 -4.05
CA ALA A 80 9.08 30.80 -5.07
C ALA A 80 8.35 31.24 -6.35
N ALA A 81 7.39 30.41 -6.84
CA ALA A 81 6.63 30.71 -8.06
C ALA A 81 5.71 31.94 -7.90
N THR A 82 5.21 32.21 -6.69
CA THR A 82 4.24 33.29 -6.42
C THR A 82 4.86 34.52 -5.75
N GLY A 83 6.17 34.51 -5.45
CA GLY A 83 6.82 35.56 -4.66
C GLY A 83 6.28 35.71 -3.23
N SER A 84 5.66 34.65 -2.68
CA SER A 84 5.02 34.64 -1.37
C SER A 84 5.99 34.15 -0.28
N ASP A 85 5.67 34.47 0.98
CA ASP A 85 6.36 33.87 2.12
C ASP A 85 5.93 32.40 2.32
N PRO A 86 6.85 31.43 2.55
CA PRO A 86 6.52 30.02 2.76
C PRO A 86 5.55 29.78 3.93
N GLY A 87 5.62 30.59 4.99
CA GLY A 87 4.72 30.52 6.14
C GLY A 87 3.29 30.89 5.76
N GLN A 88 3.11 31.87 4.88
CA GLN A 88 1.79 32.22 4.35
C GLN A 88 1.22 31.11 3.46
N VAL A 89 2.05 30.46 2.64
CA VAL A 89 1.61 29.29 1.85
C VAL A 89 1.20 28.16 2.77
N ALA A 90 2.00 27.86 3.79
CA ALA A 90 1.66 26.82 4.78
C ALA A 90 0.36 27.12 5.55
N ALA A 91 0.10 28.40 5.87
CA ALA A 91 -1.18 28.82 6.48
C ALA A 91 -2.36 28.58 5.52
N SER A 92 -2.20 28.92 4.24
CA SER A 92 -3.23 28.64 3.21
C SER A 92 -3.49 27.15 3.02
N VAL A 93 -2.46 26.29 3.16
CA VAL A 93 -2.61 24.82 3.10
C VAL A 93 -3.44 24.32 4.27
N ARG A 94 -3.19 24.82 5.49
CA ARG A 94 -3.99 24.44 6.67
C ARG A 94 -5.47 24.85 6.52
N GLU A 95 -5.71 26.05 5.98
CA GLU A 95 -7.07 26.53 5.73
C GLU A 95 -7.79 25.73 4.65
N ALA A 96 -7.12 25.44 3.54
CA ALA A 96 -7.70 24.72 2.40
C ALA A 96 -7.77 23.19 2.62
N GLY A 97 -6.98 22.64 3.56
CA GLY A 97 -6.84 21.19 3.77
C GLY A 97 -6.12 20.45 2.64
N ASP A 98 -5.60 21.17 1.64
CA ASP A 98 -4.99 20.63 0.43
C ASP A 98 -4.02 21.64 -0.21
N LEU A 99 -2.78 21.20 -0.47
CA LEU A 99 -1.75 22.04 -1.08
C LEU A 99 -2.12 22.48 -2.50
N GLY A 100 -2.74 21.60 -3.29
CA GLY A 100 -3.16 21.93 -4.65
C GLY A 100 -4.18 23.08 -4.67
N THR A 101 -5.21 23.02 -3.82
CA THR A 101 -6.22 24.07 -3.69
C THR A 101 -5.62 25.39 -3.16
N ALA A 102 -4.68 25.30 -2.22
CA ALA A 102 -4.00 26.49 -1.71
C ALA A 102 -3.16 27.16 -2.79
N ALA A 103 -2.46 26.39 -3.62
CA ALA A 103 -1.67 26.91 -4.73
C ALA A 103 -2.54 27.51 -5.83
N GLU A 104 -3.64 26.86 -6.23
CA GLU A 104 -4.61 27.39 -7.18
C GLU A 104 -5.07 28.81 -6.77
N ARG A 105 -5.53 28.99 -5.52
CA ARG A 105 -5.95 30.29 -5.00
C ARG A 105 -4.83 31.34 -5.03
N ARG A 106 -3.61 30.93 -4.70
CA ARG A 106 -2.45 31.83 -4.68
C ARG A 106 -2.00 32.23 -6.07
N LEU A 107 -1.92 31.30 -7.01
CA LEU A 107 -1.57 31.61 -8.38
C LEU A 107 -2.65 32.49 -9.03
N ALA A 108 -3.93 32.23 -8.78
CA ALA A 108 -5.00 33.10 -9.23
C ALA A 108 -4.85 34.54 -8.74
N ALA A 109 -4.48 34.71 -7.47
CA ALA A 109 -4.27 36.03 -6.88
C ALA A 109 -3.02 36.78 -7.42
N THR A 110 -1.96 36.03 -7.79
CA THR A 110 -0.67 36.64 -8.21
C THR A 110 -0.50 36.72 -9.71
N HIS A 111 -1.00 35.74 -10.46
CA HIS A 111 -0.80 35.65 -11.91
C HIS A 111 -2.05 35.96 -12.73
N GLY A 112 -3.25 36.04 -12.12
CA GLY A 112 -4.51 36.24 -12.81
C GLY A 112 -4.85 35.13 -13.79
N ASP A 113 -5.73 35.44 -14.79
CA ASP A 113 -6.06 34.51 -15.87
C ASP A 113 -4.94 34.51 -16.93
N ARG A 114 -4.03 33.56 -16.78
CA ARG A 114 -2.94 33.34 -17.71
C ARG A 114 -3.37 32.29 -18.75
N PRO A 115 -3.04 32.47 -20.05
CA PRO A 115 -3.32 31.42 -21.04
C PRO A 115 -2.47 30.17 -20.78
N ALA A 116 -3.08 29.01 -20.91
CA ALA A 116 -2.37 27.72 -20.75
C ALA A 116 -1.29 27.54 -21.81
N SER A 117 -0.07 27.25 -21.39
CA SER A 117 1.09 27.08 -22.26
C SER A 117 1.81 25.74 -22.03
N LEU A 118 1.56 25.08 -20.89
CA LEU A 118 2.23 23.82 -20.56
C LEU A 118 1.72 22.68 -21.45
N LEU A 119 2.66 21.93 -22.02
CA LEU A 119 2.38 20.67 -22.70
C LEU A 119 2.52 19.51 -21.74
N VAL A 120 1.75 18.44 -21.96
CA VAL A 120 1.86 17.18 -21.18
C VAL A 120 3.29 16.65 -21.20
N THR A 121 3.96 16.68 -22.35
CA THR A 121 5.36 16.26 -22.51
C THR A 121 6.30 17.10 -21.64
N THR A 122 6.17 18.42 -21.67
CA THR A 122 7.00 19.32 -20.83
C THR A 122 6.83 19.03 -19.34
N VAL A 123 5.58 18.82 -18.91
CA VAL A 123 5.29 18.47 -17.50
C VAL A 123 5.97 17.14 -17.13
N VAL A 124 5.78 16.09 -17.92
CA VAL A 124 6.30 14.76 -17.61
C VAL A 124 7.83 14.71 -17.69
N ASP A 125 8.44 15.35 -18.69
CA ASP A 125 9.89 15.46 -18.81
C ASP A 125 10.50 16.18 -17.60
N THR A 126 9.86 17.25 -17.13
CA THR A 126 10.32 17.95 -15.91
C THR A 126 10.15 17.10 -14.67
N LEU A 127 9.05 16.35 -14.55
CA LEU A 127 8.86 15.40 -13.43
C LEU A 127 9.91 14.28 -13.47
N HIS A 128 10.29 13.77 -14.65
CA HIS A 128 11.41 12.83 -14.77
C HIS A 128 12.75 13.46 -14.35
N GLN A 129 13.03 14.70 -14.73
CA GLN A 129 14.22 15.42 -14.27
C GLN A 129 14.23 15.61 -12.74
N ILE A 130 13.08 15.88 -12.14
CA ILE A 130 12.91 15.94 -10.68
C ILE A 130 13.23 14.59 -10.04
N ALA A 131 12.70 13.48 -10.59
CA ALA A 131 12.96 12.14 -10.09
C ALA A 131 14.44 11.77 -10.15
N GLN A 132 15.13 12.14 -11.25
CA GLN A 132 16.54 11.86 -11.50
C GLN A 132 17.50 12.76 -10.72
N ALA A 133 17.01 13.84 -10.09
CA ALA A 133 17.85 14.76 -9.33
C ALA A 133 18.30 14.12 -8.00
N GLU A 134 19.54 13.63 -7.95
CA GLU A 134 20.17 12.96 -6.80
C GLU A 134 21.46 13.67 -6.34
N GLY A 135 21.97 13.28 -5.17
CA GLY A 135 23.20 13.76 -4.60
C GLY A 135 23.12 15.18 -4.01
N PRO A 136 24.30 15.78 -3.68
CA PRO A 136 24.37 17.11 -3.08
C PRO A 136 23.69 18.18 -3.94
N GLY A 137 22.86 19.04 -3.32
CA GLY A 137 22.10 20.09 -4.03
C GLY A 137 20.83 19.61 -4.75
N SER A 138 20.48 18.33 -4.70
CA SER A 138 19.28 17.77 -5.36
C SER A 138 17.98 18.45 -4.92
N GLN A 139 17.84 18.79 -3.64
CA GLN A 139 16.65 19.48 -3.13
C GLN A 139 16.48 20.87 -3.76
N GLY A 140 17.57 21.63 -3.95
CA GLY A 140 17.54 22.91 -4.64
C GLY A 140 17.08 22.73 -6.10
N ARG A 141 17.70 21.80 -6.83
CA ARG A 141 17.32 21.51 -8.24
C ARG A 141 15.87 21.08 -8.36
N LYS A 142 15.37 20.19 -7.48
CA LYS A 142 13.96 19.78 -7.45
C LYS A 142 13.01 20.94 -7.21
N LEU A 143 13.39 21.84 -6.29
CA LEU A 143 12.64 23.04 -5.99
C LEU A 143 12.57 23.96 -7.21
N ASP A 144 13.71 24.25 -7.86
CA ASP A 144 13.80 25.16 -8.99
C ASP A 144 12.99 24.61 -10.19
N LEU A 145 13.08 23.33 -10.48
CA LEU A 145 12.31 22.67 -11.54
C LEU A 145 10.80 22.75 -11.28
N LEU A 146 10.36 22.46 -10.06
CA LEU A 146 8.93 22.54 -9.72
C LEU A 146 8.43 23.99 -9.72
N ALA A 147 9.21 24.92 -9.18
CA ALA A 147 8.87 26.35 -9.22
C ALA A 147 8.79 26.87 -10.66
N GLY A 148 9.68 26.44 -11.56
CA GLY A 148 9.67 26.76 -12.97
C GLY A 148 8.41 26.29 -13.70
N LEU A 149 7.92 25.07 -13.39
CA LEU A 149 6.63 24.59 -13.90
C LEU A 149 5.46 25.43 -13.36
N LEU A 150 5.43 25.67 -12.04
CA LEU A 150 4.37 26.45 -11.40
C LEU A 150 4.32 27.90 -11.90
N ALA A 151 5.48 28.49 -12.21
CA ALA A 151 5.55 29.83 -12.78
C ALA A 151 4.92 29.93 -14.18
N GLN A 152 4.78 28.84 -14.91
CA GLN A 152 4.16 28.76 -16.24
C GLN A 152 2.72 28.23 -16.17
N ALA A 153 2.34 27.57 -15.10
CA ALA A 153 1.05 26.92 -14.93
C ALA A 153 -0.10 27.92 -14.76
N THR A 154 -1.27 27.58 -15.28
CA THR A 154 -2.53 28.20 -14.85
C THR A 154 -2.84 27.80 -13.41
N PRO A 155 -3.73 28.52 -12.70
CA PRO A 155 -4.16 28.12 -11.35
C PRO A 155 -4.66 26.68 -11.26
N LEU A 156 -5.46 26.24 -12.23
CA LEU A 156 -6.01 24.88 -12.29
C LEU A 156 -4.92 23.83 -12.53
N GLU A 157 -3.99 24.09 -13.46
CA GLU A 157 -2.84 23.21 -13.70
C GLU A 157 -1.97 23.05 -12.45
N ALA A 158 -1.69 24.15 -11.74
CA ALA A 158 -0.91 24.13 -10.51
C ALA A 158 -1.56 23.27 -9.41
N ARG A 159 -2.89 23.31 -9.28
CA ARG A 159 -3.64 22.44 -8.36
C ARG A 159 -3.32 20.98 -8.59
N TYR A 160 -3.43 20.51 -9.82
CA TYR A 160 -3.26 19.09 -10.12
C TYR A 160 -1.79 18.67 -10.22
N LEU A 161 -0.88 19.56 -10.65
CA LEU A 161 0.56 19.33 -10.54
C LEU A 161 0.98 19.04 -9.09
N LEU A 162 0.55 19.88 -8.15
CA LEU A 162 0.91 19.71 -6.75
C LEU A 162 0.27 18.48 -6.12
N ARG A 163 -0.96 18.16 -6.47
CA ARG A 163 -1.59 16.91 -6.04
C ARG A 163 -0.88 15.69 -6.60
N HIS A 164 -0.40 15.75 -7.83
CA HIS A 164 0.38 14.69 -8.45
C HIS A 164 1.70 14.49 -7.71
N VAL A 165 2.50 15.54 -7.53
CA VAL A 165 3.83 15.44 -6.90
C VAL A 165 3.79 15.10 -5.40
N THR A 166 2.69 15.36 -4.72
CA THR A 166 2.50 15.00 -3.30
C THR A 166 1.76 13.68 -3.09
N GLY A 167 1.46 12.93 -4.17
CA GLY A 167 0.73 11.66 -4.10
C GLY A 167 -0.75 11.80 -3.70
N GLY A 168 -1.33 12.98 -3.89
CA GLY A 168 -2.68 13.32 -3.44
C GLY A 168 -3.71 13.55 -4.56
N LEU A 169 -3.59 12.91 -5.72
CA LEU A 169 -4.42 13.21 -6.90
C LEU A 169 -5.95 12.99 -6.70
N ARG A 170 -6.37 12.18 -5.78
CA ARG A 170 -7.75 12.03 -5.22
C ARG A 170 -8.93 12.16 -6.19
N LEU A 171 -8.80 11.68 -7.42
CA LEU A 171 -9.86 11.76 -8.44
C LEU A 171 -11.03 10.78 -8.20
N GLY A 172 -10.92 9.89 -7.21
CA GLY A 172 -11.92 8.84 -6.96
C GLY A 172 -11.91 7.71 -8.00
N ILE A 173 -10.96 7.70 -8.92
CA ILE A 173 -10.79 6.67 -9.94
C ILE A 173 -9.64 5.71 -9.57
N GLY A 174 -9.76 4.49 -10.07
CA GLY A 174 -8.68 3.50 -10.01
C GLY A 174 -8.44 2.90 -11.38
N THR A 175 -7.40 2.07 -11.50
CA THR A 175 -7.08 1.36 -12.75
C THR A 175 -8.30 0.69 -13.41
N PRO A 176 -9.25 0.05 -12.68
CA PRO A 176 -10.45 -0.51 -13.30
C PRO A 176 -11.30 0.51 -14.06
N THR A 177 -11.38 1.76 -13.59
CA THR A 177 -12.13 2.82 -14.25
C THR A 177 -11.44 3.30 -15.52
N ILE A 178 -10.09 3.37 -15.50
CA ILE A 178 -9.30 3.73 -16.68
C ILE A 178 -9.39 2.64 -17.75
N LEU A 179 -9.36 1.35 -17.35
CA LEU A 179 -9.55 0.22 -18.27
C LEU A 179 -10.95 0.21 -18.89
N ASP A 180 -11.99 0.57 -18.14
CA ASP A 180 -13.35 0.73 -18.68
C ASP A 180 -13.40 1.84 -19.74
N ALA A 181 -12.73 2.98 -19.50
CA ALA A 181 -12.67 4.10 -20.45
C ALA A 181 -11.87 3.73 -21.71
N LEU A 182 -10.71 3.07 -21.57
CA LEU A 182 -9.92 2.55 -22.70
C LEU A 182 -10.75 1.58 -23.56
N ALA A 183 -11.46 0.65 -22.92
CA ALA A 183 -12.33 -0.30 -23.62
C ALA A 183 -13.46 0.42 -24.37
N GLN A 184 -14.06 1.43 -23.77
CA GLN A 184 -15.14 2.22 -24.39
C GLN A 184 -14.65 2.95 -25.64
N VAL A 185 -13.46 3.54 -25.62
CA VAL A 185 -12.91 4.36 -26.74
C VAL A 185 -12.33 3.48 -27.84
N TYR A 186 -11.50 2.49 -27.49
CA TYR A 186 -10.63 1.80 -28.44
C TYR A 186 -10.96 0.32 -28.69
N ALA A 187 -11.89 -0.26 -27.91
CA ALA A 187 -12.22 -1.68 -28.00
C ALA A 187 -13.69 -1.95 -28.34
N GLY A 188 -14.42 -0.97 -28.87
CA GLY A 188 -15.81 -1.12 -29.27
C GLY A 188 -16.80 -1.25 -28.10
N GLY A 189 -16.36 -1.00 -26.88
CA GLY A 189 -17.22 -1.00 -25.69
C GLY A 189 -16.64 -1.80 -24.52
N ARG A 190 -17.27 -1.66 -23.35
CA ARG A 190 -16.79 -2.22 -22.07
C ARG A 190 -16.79 -3.75 -21.99
N ALA A 191 -17.41 -4.45 -22.95
CA ALA A 191 -17.35 -5.91 -23.03
C ALA A 191 -15.91 -6.44 -23.19
N ALA A 192 -15.00 -5.67 -23.79
CA ALA A 192 -13.60 -6.03 -23.94
C ALA A 192 -12.75 -5.78 -22.68
N ARG A 193 -13.29 -5.13 -21.64
CA ARG A 193 -12.55 -4.82 -20.41
C ARG A 193 -11.84 -6.02 -19.77
N PRO A 194 -12.43 -7.23 -19.68
CA PRO A 194 -11.75 -8.38 -19.08
C PRO A 194 -10.41 -8.72 -19.76
N VAL A 195 -10.32 -8.52 -21.07
CA VAL A 195 -9.08 -8.73 -21.84
C VAL A 195 -8.02 -7.72 -21.43
N LEU A 196 -8.39 -6.44 -21.36
CA LEU A 196 -7.49 -5.36 -20.95
C LEU A 196 -7.04 -5.54 -19.49
N GLU A 197 -7.95 -5.94 -18.61
CA GLU A 197 -7.66 -6.19 -17.20
C GLU A 197 -6.69 -7.37 -17.01
N ARG A 198 -6.90 -8.47 -17.74
CA ARG A 198 -5.96 -9.59 -17.76
C ARG A 198 -4.57 -9.12 -18.19
N ALA A 199 -4.48 -8.42 -19.32
CA ALA A 199 -3.21 -7.92 -19.86
C ALA A 199 -2.51 -7.02 -18.81
N TYR A 200 -3.22 -6.06 -18.22
CA TYR A 200 -2.67 -5.21 -17.16
C TYR A 200 -2.21 -6.01 -15.93
N ASN A 201 -2.98 -7.01 -15.51
CA ASN A 201 -2.64 -7.80 -14.33
C ASN A 201 -1.38 -8.66 -14.53
N ILE A 202 -1.03 -9.02 -15.77
CA ILE A 202 0.15 -9.82 -16.06
C ILE A 202 1.39 -9.01 -16.46
N CYS A 203 1.23 -7.72 -16.82
CA CYS A 203 2.38 -6.86 -17.16
C CYS A 203 2.56 -5.65 -16.21
N CYS A 204 1.57 -5.32 -15.40
CA CYS A 204 1.52 -4.17 -14.48
C CYS A 204 1.83 -2.81 -15.15
N ASP A 205 1.64 -2.71 -16.45
CA ASP A 205 1.95 -1.53 -17.25
C ASP A 205 0.72 -1.07 -18.05
N LEU A 206 0.03 -0.05 -17.53
CA LEU A 206 -1.18 0.48 -18.15
C LEU A 206 -0.88 1.22 -19.46
N GLY A 207 0.28 1.88 -19.54
CA GLY A 207 0.72 2.55 -20.76
C GLY A 207 1.02 1.57 -21.89
N LEU A 208 1.65 0.43 -21.59
CA LEU A 208 1.86 -0.66 -22.55
C LEU A 208 0.53 -1.20 -23.07
N VAL A 209 -0.44 -1.46 -22.16
CA VAL A 209 -1.78 -1.94 -22.56
C VAL A 209 -2.48 -0.93 -23.47
N ALA A 210 -2.42 0.38 -23.14
CA ALA A 210 -3.02 1.43 -23.94
C ALA A 210 -2.35 1.56 -25.32
N ALA A 211 -1.02 1.57 -25.37
CA ALA A 211 -0.26 1.64 -26.63
C ALA A 211 -0.55 0.43 -27.54
N THR A 212 -0.57 -0.79 -26.98
CA THR A 212 -0.87 -2.01 -27.71
C THR A 212 -2.32 -2.00 -28.25
N LEU A 213 -3.26 -1.52 -27.43
CA LEU A 213 -4.66 -1.42 -27.82
C LEU A 213 -4.87 -0.48 -29.00
N VAL A 214 -4.22 0.69 -29.00
CA VAL A 214 -4.36 1.68 -30.08
C VAL A 214 -3.69 1.20 -31.37
N SER A 215 -2.53 0.56 -31.27
CA SER A 215 -1.75 0.12 -32.44
C SER A 215 -2.27 -1.16 -33.09
N GLY A 216 -2.81 -2.10 -32.31
CA GLY A 216 -3.16 -3.43 -32.80
C GLY A 216 -4.54 -3.97 -32.35
N GLY A 217 -5.32 -3.14 -31.66
CA GLY A 217 -6.65 -3.53 -31.17
C GLY A 217 -6.64 -4.58 -30.06
N VAL A 218 -7.83 -5.11 -29.76
CA VAL A 218 -8.02 -6.11 -28.69
C VAL A 218 -7.20 -7.38 -28.92
N ALA A 219 -7.11 -7.85 -30.17
CA ALA A 219 -6.33 -9.05 -30.51
C ALA A 219 -4.85 -8.92 -30.14
N ALA A 220 -4.24 -7.74 -30.35
CA ALA A 220 -2.86 -7.51 -29.93
C ALA A 220 -2.70 -7.48 -28.40
N VAL A 221 -3.70 -6.96 -27.68
CA VAL A 221 -3.70 -6.99 -26.21
C VAL A 221 -3.82 -8.42 -25.66
N GLU A 222 -4.56 -9.30 -26.34
CA GLU A 222 -4.66 -10.72 -25.99
C GLU A 222 -3.31 -11.43 -26.10
N GLU A 223 -2.41 -10.95 -26.95
CA GLU A 223 -1.05 -11.48 -27.15
C GLU A 223 -0.05 -11.02 -26.09
N ILE A 224 -0.40 -10.11 -25.19
CA ILE A 224 0.46 -9.75 -24.06
C ILE A 224 0.66 -10.98 -23.17
N ARG A 225 1.92 -11.31 -22.87
CA ARG A 225 2.33 -12.48 -22.08
C ARG A 225 3.13 -12.07 -20.84
N VAL A 226 3.16 -12.96 -19.87
CA VAL A 226 4.04 -12.86 -18.70
C VAL A 226 5.50 -12.89 -19.18
N ARG A 227 6.33 -12.01 -18.62
CA ARG A 227 7.77 -11.99 -18.92
C ARG A 227 8.55 -11.48 -17.69
N PRO A 228 9.77 -12.02 -17.43
CA PRO A 228 10.64 -11.48 -16.39
C PRO A 228 10.95 -9.98 -16.59
N GLY A 229 11.07 -9.25 -15.48
CA GLY A 229 11.25 -7.78 -15.49
C GLY A 229 9.92 -7.01 -15.37
N ASN A 230 8.80 -7.57 -15.81
CA ASN A 230 7.46 -7.01 -15.60
C ASN A 230 6.72 -7.81 -14.52
N PRO A 231 6.45 -7.25 -13.35
CA PRO A 231 5.77 -7.99 -12.30
C PRO A 231 4.32 -8.35 -12.67
N VAL A 232 3.87 -9.47 -12.15
CA VAL A 232 2.50 -9.96 -12.27
C VAL A 232 1.72 -9.55 -11.02
N ARG A 233 0.51 -9.03 -11.15
CA ARG A 233 -0.34 -8.71 -10.01
C ARG A 233 -0.57 -9.96 -9.15
N ALA A 234 -0.26 -9.86 -7.88
CA ALA A 234 -0.35 -10.99 -6.96
C ALA A 234 -1.79 -11.53 -6.85
N MET A 235 -1.95 -12.83 -7.02
CA MET A 235 -3.21 -13.52 -6.69
C MET A 235 -3.49 -13.43 -5.19
N LEU A 236 -4.76 -13.21 -4.82
CA LEU A 236 -5.20 -12.96 -3.47
C LEU A 236 -6.06 -14.13 -2.94
N ALA A 237 -5.92 -14.45 -1.66
CA ALA A 237 -6.73 -15.46 -1.00
C ALA A 237 -8.02 -14.86 -0.42
N GLN A 238 -9.13 -15.60 -0.52
CA GLN A 238 -10.36 -15.38 0.26
C GLN A 238 -10.11 -15.71 1.74
N ARG A 239 -11.05 -15.36 2.60
CA ARG A 239 -10.99 -15.61 4.05
C ARG A 239 -12.15 -16.52 4.46
N LEU A 240 -11.85 -17.63 5.10
CA LEU A 240 -12.80 -18.48 5.83
C LEU A 240 -12.15 -18.97 7.13
N SER A 241 -12.98 -19.36 8.09
CA SER A 241 -12.56 -19.85 9.40
C SER A 241 -12.98 -21.30 9.66
N ASP A 242 -13.87 -21.85 8.86
CA ASP A 242 -14.37 -23.21 9.01
C ASP A 242 -13.73 -24.17 7.98
N ALA A 243 -13.15 -25.28 8.46
CA ALA A 243 -12.44 -26.23 7.63
C ALA A 243 -13.36 -26.97 6.65
N GLY A 244 -14.59 -27.28 7.06
CA GLY A 244 -15.58 -27.95 6.21
C GLY A 244 -16.04 -27.04 5.05
N GLU A 245 -16.28 -25.74 5.35
CA GLU A 245 -16.63 -24.76 4.33
C GLU A 245 -15.48 -24.55 3.34
N ILE A 246 -14.22 -24.48 3.82
CA ILE A 246 -13.03 -24.37 2.97
C ILE A 246 -12.96 -25.53 1.98
N LEU A 247 -13.07 -26.77 2.47
CA LEU A 247 -13.03 -27.97 1.61
C LEU A 247 -14.18 -27.99 0.62
N ALA A 248 -15.41 -27.66 1.07
CA ALA A 248 -16.56 -27.61 0.18
C ALA A 248 -16.35 -26.61 -0.97
N LYS A 249 -15.79 -25.42 -0.69
CA LYS A 249 -15.46 -24.41 -1.71
C LYS A 249 -14.34 -24.84 -2.66
N LEU A 250 -13.42 -25.70 -2.21
CA LEU A 250 -12.26 -26.16 -2.99
C LEU A 250 -12.52 -27.52 -3.68
N GLY A 251 -13.75 -28.04 -3.66
CA GLY A 251 -14.12 -29.28 -4.34
C GLY A 251 -13.80 -30.55 -3.54
N GLY A 252 -13.79 -30.49 -2.21
CA GLY A 252 -13.60 -31.59 -1.29
C GLY A 252 -12.15 -31.91 -0.93
N GLN A 253 -11.18 -31.29 -1.58
CA GLN A 253 -9.76 -31.48 -1.30
C GLN A 253 -8.95 -30.23 -1.62
N CYS A 254 -7.81 -30.03 -0.93
CA CYS A 254 -6.91 -28.91 -1.20
C CYS A 254 -5.46 -29.21 -0.84
N SER A 255 -4.54 -28.39 -1.33
CA SER A 255 -3.20 -28.27 -0.79
C SER A 255 -3.22 -27.22 0.34
N ALA A 256 -3.01 -27.66 1.57
CA ALA A 256 -2.86 -26.80 2.74
C ALA A 256 -1.39 -26.39 2.87
N GLU A 257 -1.06 -25.17 2.50
CA GLU A 257 0.29 -24.63 2.59
C GLU A 257 0.44 -23.75 3.82
N TYR A 258 1.60 -23.80 4.47
CA TYR A 258 1.94 -22.92 5.58
C TYR A 258 1.86 -21.46 5.15
N LYS A 259 1.15 -20.66 5.93
CA LYS A 259 1.11 -19.23 5.78
C LYS A 259 2.15 -18.58 6.70
N TYR A 260 3.32 -18.37 6.16
CA TYR A 260 4.38 -17.67 6.86
C TYR A 260 4.01 -16.19 7.10
N ASP A 261 4.52 -15.61 8.18
CA ASP A 261 4.36 -14.18 8.49
C ASP A 261 5.64 -13.44 8.10
N GLY A 262 5.65 -12.89 6.91
CA GLY A 262 6.81 -12.27 6.30
C GLY A 262 6.48 -11.20 5.28
N VAL A 263 7.42 -10.97 4.39
CA VAL A 263 7.27 -10.06 3.24
C VAL A 263 7.11 -10.89 1.98
N ARG A 264 5.90 -10.91 1.40
CA ARG A 264 5.69 -11.55 0.10
C ARG A 264 6.48 -10.82 -0.96
N ILE A 265 7.31 -11.55 -1.68
CA ILE A 265 8.04 -11.09 -2.84
C ILE A 265 7.68 -11.90 -4.08
N GLN A 266 7.86 -11.25 -5.23
CA GLN A 266 7.92 -11.88 -6.52
C GLN A 266 9.34 -11.65 -7.06
N ALA A 267 10.08 -12.74 -7.22
CA ALA A 267 11.46 -12.74 -7.69
C ALA A 267 11.50 -13.03 -9.18
N HIS A 268 12.19 -12.21 -9.92
CA HIS A 268 12.41 -12.35 -11.36
C HIS A 268 13.87 -12.60 -11.64
N ARG A 269 14.17 -13.64 -12.42
CA ARG A 269 15.46 -13.82 -13.07
C ARG A 269 15.28 -13.49 -14.54
N THR A 270 15.97 -12.46 -15.00
CA THR A 270 15.93 -11.99 -16.39
C THR A 270 16.97 -12.71 -17.25
N ALA A 271 16.85 -12.63 -18.58
CA ALA A 271 17.71 -13.33 -19.54
C ALA A 271 19.21 -12.99 -19.38
N ASP A 272 19.56 -11.82 -18.88
CA ASP A 272 20.93 -11.41 -18.54
C ASP A 272 21.42 -11.93 -17.18
N GLY A 273 20.57 -12.73 -16.49
CA GLY A 273 20.87 -13.31 -15.18
C GLY A 273 20.67 -12.37 -13.99
N ALA A 274 20.16 -11.15 -14.20
CA ALA A 274 19.84 -10.26 -13.11
C ALA A 274 18.66 -10.79 -12.27
N ILE A 275 18.73 -10.58 -10.95
CA ILE A 275 17.64 -10.92 -10.02
C ILE A 275 16.98 -9.64 -9.53
N GLU A 276 15.71 -9.51 -9.83
CA GLU A 276 14.86 -8.42 -9.33
C GLU A 276 13.85 -8.95 -8.32
N LEU A 277 13.59 -8.19 -7.27
CA LEU A 277 12.60 -8.53 -6.24
C LEU A 277 11.54 -7.45 -6.17
N PHE A 278 10.28 -7.85 -6.29
CA PHE A 278 9.12 -6.95 -6.19
C PHE A 278 8.25 -7.32 -4.99
N THR A 279 7.82 -6.33 -4.22
CA THR A 279 6.81 -6.52 -3.18
C THR A 279 5.42 -6.65 -3.80
N ARG A 280 4.41 -7.04 -2.99
CA ARG A 280 2.99 -7.02 -3.40
C ARG A 280 2.53 -5.64 -3.93
N ARG A 281 3.19 -4.56 -3.53
CA ARG A 281 2.94 -3.19 -4.00
C ARG A 281 3.80 -2.80 -5.19
N LEU A 282 4.42 -3.77 -5.84
CA LEU A 282 5.31 -3.60 -6.98
C LEU A 282 6.58 -2.75 -6.70
N GLU A 283 6.92 -2.53 -5.42
CA GLU A 283 8.15 -1.83 -5.05
C GLU A 283 9.37 -2.73 -5.27
N ARG A 284 10.42 -2.21 -5.89
CA ARG A 284 11.72 -2.90 -6.03
C ARG A 284 12.44 -2.95 -4.69
N VAL A 285 12.80 -4.14 -4.23
CA VAL A 285 13.42 -4.35 -2.90
C VAL A 285 14.70 -5.18 -2.94
N ALA A 286 15.24 -5.48 -4.11
CA ALA A 286 16.47 -6.27 -4.24
C ALA A 286 17.64 -5.66 -3.43
N ALA A 287 17.79 -4.34 -3.42
CA ALA A 287 18.82 -3.64 -2.64
C ALA A 287 18.65 -3.82 -1.12
N GLN A 288 17.43 -4.10 -0.62
CA GLN A 288 17.14 -4.29 0.81
C GLN A 288 17.35 -5.76 1.25
N PHE A 289 17.34 -6.69 0.29
CA PHE A 289 17.48 -8.12 0.49
C PHE A 289 18.57 -8.74 -0.40
N PRO A 290 19.84 -8.25 -0.33
CA PRO A 290 20.92 -8.76 -1.18
C PRO A 290 21.22 -10.24 -0.93
N ASP A 291 21.03 -10.73 0.29
CA ASP A 291 21.14 -12.13 0.68
C ASP A 291 20.09 -13.01 -0.04
N VAL A 292 18.84 -12.55 -0.17
CA VAL A 292 17.80 -13.25 -0.95
C VAL A 292 18.16 -13.30 -2.43
N VAL A 293 18.75 -12.22 -2.97
CA VAL A 293 19.27 -12.18 -4.35
C VAL A 293 20.33 -13.26 -4.54
N GLU A 294 21.28 -13.41 -3.62
CA GLU A 294 22.33 -14.45 -3.70
C GLU A 294 21.75 -15.87 -3.53
N LEU A 295 20.79 -16.05 -2.62
CA LEU A 295 20.08 -17.34 -2.48
C LEU A 295 19.42 -17.78 -3.79
N LEU A 296 18.74 -16.85 -4.47
CA LEU A 296 18.09 -17.13 -5.75
C LEU A 296 19.09 -17.32 -6.88
N ARG A 297 20.20 -16.55 -6.88
CA ARG A 297 21.26 -16.74 -7.89
C ARG A 297 21.86 -18.14 -7.83
N ALA A 298 22.06 -18.67 -6.62
CA ALA A 298 22.62 -19.99 -6.39
C ALA A 298 21.59 -21.14 -6.53
N GLY A 299 20.34 -20.89 -6.13
CA GLY A 299 19.33 -21.95 -5.94
C GLY A 299 18.15 -21.92 -6.92
N LEU A 300 18.11 -21.03 -7.91
CA LEU A 300 17.08 -21.02 -8.93
C LEU A 300 17.63 -21.66 -10.22
N GLY A 301 17.07 -22.80 -10.65
CA GLY A 301 17.54 -23.60 -11.78
C GLY A 301 17.32 -22.96 -13.15
N PRO A 302 16.08 -22.50 -13.50
CA PRO A 302 15.79 -21.91 -14.80
C PRO A 302 16.62 -20.66 -15.08
N ALA A 303 17.01 -20.45 -16.36
CA ALA A 303 17.74 -19.27 -16.80
C ALA A 303 16.90 -18.00 -16.72
N GLU A 304 15.61 -18.12 -17.00
CA GLU A 304 14.60 -17.07 -16.79
C GLU A 304 13.47 -17.60 -15.92
N ALA A 305 13.04 -16.85 -14.92
CA ALA A 305 11.96 -17.29 -14.04
C ALA A 305 11.21 -16.13 -13.36
N ILE A 306 9.96 -16.40 -12.98
CA ILE A 306 9.19 -15.61 -12.03
C ILE A 306 8.71 -16.55 -10.93
N VAL A 307 9.21 -16.35 -9.72
CA VAL A 307 8.90 -17.14 -8.51
C VAL A 307 8.26 -16.23 -7.48
N GLU A 308 7.21 -16.70 -6.81
CA GLU A 308 6.69 -16.04 -5.61
C GLU A 308 7.06 -16.80 -4.35
N GLY A 309 7.43 -16.06 -3.33
CA GLY A 309 7.78 -16.59 -2.02
C GLY A 309 7.54 -15.58 -0.90
N GLU A 310 7.66 -16.07 0.32
CA GLU A 310 7.63 -15.23 1.53
C GLU A 310 9.05 -15.13 2.09
N VAL A 311 9.56 -13.91 2.24
CA VAL A 311 10.80 -13.63 2.97
C VAL A 311 10.46 -13.52 4.44
N VAL A 312 11.04 -14.39 5.25
CA VAL A 312 10.75 -14.49 6.68
C VAL A 312 12.05 -14.35 7.46
N ALA A 313 12.02 -13.66 8.59
CA ALA A 313 13.13 -13.67 9.54
C ALA A 313 13.30 -15.10 10.08
N PHE A 314 14.48 -15.67 9.87
CA PHE A 314 14.73 -17.10 10.06
C PHE A 314 16.12 -17.33 10.63
N ASP A 315 16.19 -18.11 11.72
CA ASP A 315 17.48 -18.55 12.27
C ASP A 315 17.90 -19.87 11.58
N PRO A 316 18.90 -19.84 10.70
CA PRO A 316 19.32 -21.03 9.98
C PRO A 316 20.02 -22.06 10.86
N ALA A 317 20.54 -21.67 12.03
CA ALA A 317 21.23 -22.57 12.97
C ALA A 317 20.23 -23.31 13.86
N ALA A 318 19.19 -22.61 14.34
CA ALA A 318 18.11 -23.22 15.13
C ALA A 318 17.03 -23.86 14.23
N GLY A 319 16.89 -23.41 12.99
CA GLY A 319 15.82 -23.82 12.09
C GLY A 319 14.47 -23.16 12.41
N GLU A 320 14.46 -22.07 13.19
CA GLU A 320 13.28 -21.45 13.75
C GLU A 320 12.89 -20.17 13.01
N LEU A 321 11.56 -19.94 12.91
CA LEU A 321 10.98 -18.69 12.42
C LEU A 321 11.07 -17.63 13.51
N ARG A 322 11.38 -16.39 13.11
CA ARG A 322 11.44 -15.23 14.00
C ARG A 322 10.26 -14.29 13.71
N PRO A 323 9.84 -13.43 14.66
CA PRO A 323 8.67 -12.59 14.52
C PRO A 323 8.73 -11.66 13.29
N PHE A 324 7.59 -11.42 12.64
CA PHE A 324 7.42 -10.51 11.48
C PHE A 324 8.03 -9.12 11.69
N GLY A 325 7.90 -8.57 12.90
CA GLY A 325 8.48 -7.26 13.22
C GLY A 325 9.98 -7.17 12.91
N GLU A 326 10.70 -8.28 12.98
CA GLU A 326 12.14 -8.30 12.70
C GLU A 326 12.43 -8.20 11.20
N VAL A 327 11.71 -8.92 10.33
CA VAL A 327 11.91 -8.80 8.89
C VAL A 327 11.57 -7.40 8.37
N MET A 328 10.64 -6.69 9.03
CA MET A 328 10.31 -5.32 8.66
C MET A 328 11.45 -4.33 8.92
N THR A 329 12.36 -4.61 9.85
CA THR A 329 13.54 -3.77 10.10
C THR A 329 14.54 -3.82 8.94
N ARG A 330 14.48 -4.85 8.08
CA ARG A 330 15.27 -4.99 6.85
C ARG A 330 14.86 -3.97 5.77
N ARG A 331 13.63 -3.44 5.82
CA ARG A 331 13.11 -2.47 4.84
C ARG A 331 13.61 -1.06 5.15
N ARG A 332 14.91 -0.86 5.08
CA ARG A 332 15.60 0.41 5.31
C ARG A 332 16.47 0.80 4.11
N LYS A 333 16.76 2.11 3.97
CA LYS A 333 17.59 2.65 2.87
C LYS A 333 19.09 2.66 3.18
N HIS A 334 19.47 2.56 4.46
CA HIS A 334 20.85 2.66 4.94
C HIS A 334 21.18 1.54 5.93
N GLY A 335 22.47 1.21 6.10
CA GLY A 335 22.90 0.16 7.04
C GLY A 335 22.40 -1.24 6.64
N ILE A 336 22.40 -1.55 5.34
CA ILE A 336 21.84 -2.82 4.83
C ILE A 336 22.74 -4.00 5.20
N ALA A 337 24.08 -3.83 5.17
CA ALA A 337 25.01 -4.90 5.50
C ALA A 337 24.86 -5.36 6.96
N GLU A 338 24.71 -4.41 7.88
CA GLU A 338 24.45 -4.66 9.29
C GLU A 338 23.10 -5.36 9.47
N ALA A 339 22.06 -4.89 8.74
CA ALA A 339 20.73 -5.50 8.79
C ALA A 339 20.73 -6.96 8.35
N VAL A 340 21.53 -7.33 7.35
CA VAL A 340 21.67 -8.71 6.87
C VAL A 340 22.23 -9.60 7.98
N GLN A 341 23.20 -9.12 8.76
CA GLN A 341 23.79 -9.87 9.87
C GLN A 341 22.87 -9.96 11.09
N GLU A 342 22.19 -8.86 11.42
CA GLU A 342 21.30 -8.77 12.59
C GLU A 342 20.04 -9.62 12.44
N VAL A 343 19.48 -9.65 11.23
CA VAL A 343 18.23 -10.33 10.93
C VAL A 343 18.41 -11.23 9.70
N PRO A 344 18.97 -12.43 9.88
CA PRO A 344 19.03 -13.41 8.80
C PRO A 344 17.62 -13.78 8.34
N VAL A 345 17.46 -14.04 7.04
CA VAL A 345 16.17 -14.36 6.44
C VAL A 345 16.23 -15.66 5.64
N GLY A 346 15.07 -16.29 5.49
CA GLY A 346 14.84 -17.39 4.56
C GLY A 346 13.76 -17.01 3.54
N LEU A 347 13.84 -17.57 2.34
CA LEU A 347 12.83 -17.47 1.30
C LEU A 347 12.08 -18.79 1.17
N PHE A 348 10.76 -18.73 1.40
CA PHE A 348 9.84 -19.87 1.30
C PHE A 348 8.99 -19.72 0.03
N CYS A 349 9.38 -20.44 -1.03
CA CYS A 349 8.74 -20.36 -2.34
C CYS A 349 7.43 -21.15 -2.38
N PHE A 350 6.37 -20.55 -2.93
CA PHE A 350 5.03 -21.14 -2.98
C PHE A 350 4.38 -21.12 -4.36
N GLU A 351 4.96 -20.43 -5.36
CA GLU A 351 4.41 -20.35 -6.71
C GLU A 351 5.51 -20.11 -7.76
N LEU A 352 5.31 -20.69 -8.96
CA LEU A 352 6.13 -20.44 -10.14
C LEU A 352 5.21 -19.99 -11.27
N LEU A 353 5.45 -18.79 -11.79
CA LEU A 353 4.59 -18.17 -12.81
C LEU A 353 5.19 -18.24 -14.21
N PHE A 354 6.51 -18.31 -14.32
CA PHE A 354 7.25 -18.36 -15.58
C PHE A 354 8.56 -19.12 -15.42
N ALA A 355 8.94 -19.92 -16.40
CA ALA A 355 10.24 -20.58 -16.49
C ALA A 355 10.64 -20.77 -17.95
N ASP A 356 11.85 -20.32 -18.31
CA ASP A 356 12.52 -20.56 -19.59
C ASP A 356 11.59 -20.43 -20.83
N GLY A 357 10.92 -19.27 -20.95
CA GLY A 357 10.02 -18.97 -22.06
C GLY A 357 8.58 -19.46 -21.89
N GLN A 358 8.26 -20.22 -20.84
CA GLN A 358 6.92 -20.77 -20.60
C GLN A 358 6.14 -19.93 -19.57
N ASP A 359 4.98 -19.42 -19.98
CA ASP A 359 3.98 -18.87 -19.08
C ASP A 359 3.22 -20.02 -18.40
N LEU A 360 3.43 -20.18 -17.09
CA LEU A 360 2.82 -21.23 -16.29
C LEU A 360 1.50 -20.80 -15.64
N THR A 361 1.12 -19.54 -15.74
CA THR A 361 -0.07 -19.00 -15.03
C THR A 361 -1.36 -19.69 -15.41
N GLN A 362 -1.45 -20.24 -16.64
CA GLN A 362 -2.62 -20.95 -17.15
C GLN A 362 -2.64 -22.45 -16.81
N LEU A 363 -1.56 -22.98 -16.24
CA LEU A 363 -1.52 -24.38 -15.79
C LEU A 363 -2.26 -24.53 -14.44
N PRO A 364 -2.86 -25.71 -14.17
CA PRO A 364 -3.39 -26.02 -12.86
C PRO A 364 -2.32 -25.99 -11.78
N TYR A 365 -2.70 -25.58 -10.56
CA TYR A 365 -1.77 -25.46 -9.43
C TYR A 365 -0.87 -26.68 -9.19
N PRO A 366 -1.34 -27.96 -9.25
CA PRO A 366 -0.46 -29.11 -9.04
C PRO A 366 0.71 -29.17 -10.02
N GLN A 367 0.48 -28.75 -11.28
CA GLN A 367 1.55 -28.72 -12.30
C GLN A 367 2.54 -27.57 -12.02
N ARG A 368 2.05 -26.38 -11.63
CA ARG A 368 2.92 -25.26 -11.24
C ARG A 368 3.74 -25.60 -10.00
N ARG A 369 3.13 -26.31 -9.01
CA ARG A 369 3.84 -26.75 -7.81
C ARG A 369 4.92 -27.78 -8.11
N ALA A 370 4.66 -28.72 -9.01
CA ALA A 370 5.66 -29.70 -9.46
C ALA A 370 6.83 -28.99 -10.22
N ALA A 371 6.51 -28.04 -11.11
CA ALA A 371 7.52 -27.24 -11.79
C ALA A 371 8.36 -26.39 -10.79
N LEU A 372 7.72 -25.78 -9.78
CA LEU A 372 8.41 -25.06 -8.72
C LEU A 372 9.39 -25.97 -7.96
N ALA A 373 8.98 -27.21 -7.65
CA ALA A 373 9.83 -28.16 -6.93
C ALA A 373 11.08 -28.56 -7.75
N GLN A 374 10.97 -28.55 -9.07
CA GLN A 374 12.11 -28.79 -9.97
C GLN A 374 12.98 -27.54 -10.16
N ALA A 375 12.37 -26.34 -10.10
CA ALA A 375 13.06 -25.09 -10.32
C ALA A 375 13.90 -24.63 -9.12
N ILE A 376 13.56 -25.04 -7.89
CA ILE A 376 14.24 -24.63 -6.67
C ILE A 376 15.22 -25.70 -6.19
N ILE A 377 16.48 -25.36 -6.13
CA ILE A 377 17.52 -26.15 -5.46
C ILE A 377 17.47 -25.78 -3.97
N ALA A 378 16.81 -26.63 -3.19
CA ALA A 378 16.56 -26.35 -1.77
C ALA A 378 17.85 -26.30 -0.94
N GLY A 379 17.90 -25.37 -0.01
CA GLY A 379 18.98 -25.16 0.94
C GLY A 379 18.44 -24.74 2.31
N PRO A 380 19.30 -24.42 3.27
CA PRO A 380 18.85 -24.03 4.61
C PRO A 380 17.90 -22.83 4.62
N GLN A 381 18.14 -21.83 3.77
CA GLN A 381 17.41 -20.56 3.71
C GLN A 381 16.57 -20.38 2.44
N LEU A 382 16.67 -21.29 1.46
CA LEU A 382 15.82 -21.30 0.27
C LEU A 382 15.04 -22.60 0.24
N ARG A 383 13.73 -22.53 0.44
CA ARG A 383 12.86 -23.70 0.62
C ARG A 383 11.54 -23.53 -0.14
N LEU A 384 10.88 -24.63 -0.39
CA LEU A 384 9.46 -24.60 -0.72
C LEU A 384 8.65 -24.40 0.56
N THR A 385 7.49 -23.75 0.47
CA THR A 385 6.51 -23.75 1.55
C THR A 385 6.13 -25.18 1.92
N THR A 386 5.97 -25.49 3.21
CA THR A 386 5.41 -26.76 3.68
C THR A 386 3.98 -26.87 3.16
N ALA A 387 3.65 -28.01 2.55
CA ALA A 387 2.36 -28.25 1.90
C ALA A 387 1.89 -29.68 2.20
N THR A 388 0.63 -29.81 2.61
CA THR A 388 -0.03 -31.12 2.89
C THR A 388 -1.30 -31.22 2.08
N GLN A 389 -1.52 -32.35 1.39
CA GLN A 389 -2.79 -32.63 0.71
C GLN A 389 -3.81 -33.09 1.75
N VAL A 390 -4.96 -32.43 1.80
CA VAL A 390 -6.02 -32.72 2.77
C VAL A 390 -7.37 -32.84 2.08
N SER A 391 -8.22 -33.77 2.57
CA SER A 391 -9.55 -34.04 2.03
C SER A 391 -10.63 -34.20 3.11
N THR A 392 -10.28 -34.03 4.38
CA THR A 392 -11.24 -34.06 5.50
C THR A 392 -11.06 -32.82 6.39
N PRO A 393 -12.13 -32.33 7.03
CA PRO A 393 -12.03 -31.21 7.98
C PRO A 393 -11.01 -31.45 9.08
N ASP A 394 -11.00 -32.66 9.69
CA ASP A 394 -10.06 -33.02 10.77
C ASP A 394 -8.60 -32.98 10.31
N ALA A 395 -8.31 -33.44 9.09
CA ALA A 395 -6.97 -33.37 8.54
C ALA A 395 -6.53 -31.91 8.25
N LEU A 396 -7.47 -31.05 7.85
CA LEU A 396 -7.19 -29.62 7.65
C LEU A 396 -6.97 -28.92 8.99
N GLU A 397 -7.74 -29.26 10.03
CA GLU A 397 -7.54 -28.76 11.39
C GLU A 397 -6.17 -29.18 11.95
N ALA A 398 -5.81 -30.46 11.84
CA ALA A 398 -4.51 -30.93 12.28
C ALA A 398 -3.34 -30.25 11.56
N ALA A 399 -3.47 -30.00 10.23
CA ALA A 399 -2.47 -29.26 9.47
C ALA A 399 -2.39 -27.79 9.92
N PHE A 400 -3.53 -27.18 10.28
CA PHE A 400 -3.57 -25.82 10.81
C PHE A 400 -2.89 -25.70 12.18
N GLU A 401 -3.18 -26.60 13.11
CA GLU A 401 -2.56 -26.64 14.42
C GLU A 401 -1.05 -26.83 14.33
N GLN A 402 -0.60 -27.71 13.43
CA GLN A 402 0.83 -27.90 13.18
C GLN A 402 1.48 -26.63 12.63
N ALA A 403 0.86 -25.95 11.66
CA ALA A 403 1.38 -24.70 11.10
C ALA A 403 1.52 -23.59 12.17
N VAL A 404 0.54 -23.49 13.08
CA VAL A 404 0.58 -22.53 14.20
C VAL A 404 1.67 -22.92 15.20
N THR A 405 1.84 -24.21 15.51
CA THR A 405 2.90 -24.73 16.39
C THR A 405 4.29 -24.42 15.83
N ASP A 406 4.44 -24.51 14.50
CA ASP A 406 5.68 -24.20 13.79
C ASP A 406 5.90 -22.67 13.59
N GLY A 407 5.09 -21.82 14.22
CA GLY A 407 5.26 -20.37 14.23
C GLY A 407 4.67 -19.62 13.03
N CYS A 408 3.80 -20.26 12.23
CA CYS A 408 3.13 -19.63 11.10
C CYS A 408 1.82 -18.94 11.50
N GLU A 409 1.31 -18.01 10.67
CA GLU A 409 0.00 -17.37 10.88
C GLU A 409 -1.19 -18.34 10.72
N GLY A 410 -0.97 -19.48 10.10
CA GLY A 410 -1.98 -20.46 9.73
C GLY A 410 -1.71 -21.10 8.36
N LEU A 411 -2.74 -21.24 7.52
CA LEU A 411 -2.66 -21.90 6.23
C LEU A 411 -3.17 -21.03 5.06
N VAL A 412 -2.67 -21.32 3.87
CA VAL A 412 -3.30 -20.98 2.58
C VAL A 412 -3.72 -22.30 1.92
N CYS A 413 -5.03 -22.55 1.88
CA CYS A 413 -5.62 -23.71 1.23
C CYS A 413 -5.79 -23.40 -0.25
N LYS A 414 -5.12 -24.16 -1.12
CA LYS A 414 -5.13 -23.97 -2.57
C LYS A 414 -5.92 -25.09 -3.27
N SER A 415 -6.77 -24.71 -4.22
CA SER A 415 -7.49 -25.66 -5.08
C SER A 415 -6.48 -26.50 -5.88
N VAL A 416 -6.77 -27.81 -5.99
CA VAL A 416 -5.96 -28.77 -6.76
C VAL A 416 -6.67 -29.25 -8.02
N GLY A 417 -7.87 -28.76 -8.28
CA GLY A 417 -8.66 -29.12 -9.45
C GLY A 417 -8.06 -28.58 -10.77
N PRO A 418 -8.58 -29.05 -11.92
CA PRO A 418 -8.05 -28.67 -13.25
C PRO A 418 -8.21 -27.18 -13.58
N ALA A 419 -9.18 -26.50 -12.95
CA ALA A 419 -9.39 -25.06 -13.10
C ALA A 419 -8.58 -24.20 -12.13
N SER A 420 -7.62 -24.76 -11.38
CA SER A 420 -6.82 -24.04 -10.38
C SER A 420 -5.69 -23.22 -10.98
N VAL A 421 -6.01 -22.40 -12.00
CA VAL A 421 -5.08 -21.49 -12.66
C VAL A 421 -4.70 -20.31 -11.76
N TYR A 422 -3.57 -19.64 -12.06
CA TYR A 422 -3.16 -18.45 -11.34
C TYR A 422 -3.96 -17.24 -11.82
N GLN A 423 -4.82 -16.71 -10.96
CA GLN A 423 -5.69 -15.58 -11.27
C GLN A 423 -5.01 -14.26 -10.86
N ALA A 424 -4.15 -13.74 -11.72
CA ALA A 424 -3.40 -12.51 -11.48
C ALA A 424 -4.31 -11.34 -11.07
N GLY A 425 -4.00 -10.69 -9.95
CA GLY A 425 -4.76 -9.55 -9.42
C GLY A 425 -6.12 -9.88 -8.81
N ALA A 426 -6.62 -11.08 -8.97
CA ALA A 426 -7.96 -11.46 -8.53
C ALA A 426 -7.97 -12.03 -7.10
N ARG A 427 -9.12 -11.86 -6.45
CA ARG A 427 -9.46 -12.53 -5.19
C ARG A 427 -10.57 -13.55 -5.47
N GLY A 428 -10.16 -14.68 -6.03
CA GLY A 428 -11.05 -15.81 -6.31
C GLY A 428 -11.08 -16.84 -5.18
N TRP A 429 -11.87 -17.91 -5.37
CA TRP A 429 -11.99 -19.04 -4.44
C TRP A 429 -10.91 -20.12 -4.64
N GLN A 430 -9.95 -19.92 -5.55
CA GLN A 430 -8.86 -20.87 -5.78
C GLN A 430 -7.87 -20.91 -4.60
N TRP A 431 -7.76 -19.81 -3.85
CA TRP A 431 -6.95 -19.69 -2.64
C TRP A 431 -7.81 -19.18 -1.48
N ILE A 432 -7.78 -19.90 -0.36
CA ILE A 432 -8.50 -19.55 0.87
C ILE A 432 -7.50 -19.56 2.02
N LYS A 433 -7.42 -18.46 2.76
CA LYS A 433 -6.58 -18.36 3.95
C LYS A 433 -7.38 -18.69 5.20
N LEU A 434 -6.81 -19.57 6.02
CA LEU A 434 -7.25 -19.92 7.37
C LEU A 434 -6.19 -19.39 8.35
N LYS A 435 -6.56 -18.47 9.22
CA LYS A 435 -5.63 -17.82 10.15
C LYS A 435 -6.07 -18.02 11.60
N ARG A 436 -5.08 -18.06 12.51
CA ARG A 436 -5.32 -18.04 13.95
C ARG A 436 -6.19 -16.85 14.38
N ASP A 437 -5.91 -15.62 13.89
CA ASP A 437 -6.66 -14.40 14.22
C ASP A 437 -8.16 -14.46 13.86
N TYR A 438 -8.57 -15.40 13.00
CA TYR A 438 -9.99 -15.57 12.65
C TYR A 438 -10.76 -16.35 13.70
N ARG A 439 -10.06 -17.04 14.59
CA ARG A 439 -10.59 -17.86 15.68
C ARG A 439 -10.36 -17.20 17.04
N THR A 440 -9.37 -16.30 17.14
CA THR A 440 -9.14 -15.41 18.26
C THR A 440 -9.45 -13.98 17.81
N GLU A 441 -10.73 -13.62 17.71
CA GLU A 441 -11.06 -12.24 17.98
C GLU A 441 -10.63 -12.01 19.44
N LEU A 442 -9.82 -10.98 19.70
CA LEU A 442 -9.76 -10.43 21.06
C LEU A 442 -11.24 -10.14 21.40
N SER A 443 -11.84 -11.06 22.15
CA SER A 443 -13.22 -10.95 22.59
C SER A 443 -13.40 -9.77 23.55
N ASP A 444 -12.31 -9.18 24.00
CA ASP A 444 -12.28 -8.11 24.97
C ASP A 444 -11.95 -6.78 24.28
N THR A 445 -12.89 -5.84 24.40
CA THR A 445 -12.67 -4.44 24.14
C THR A 445 -11.80 -3.83 25.24
N VAL A 446 -11.05 -2.79 24.91
CA VAL A 446 -10.29 -2.00 25.87
C VAL A 446 -10.81 -0.58 25.90
N ASP A 447 -10.80 0.03 27.07
CA ASP A 447 -11.19 1.42 27.27
C ASP A 447 -9.95 2.31 27.23
N LEU A 448 -9.87 3.20 26.26
CA LEU A 448 -8.71 4.07 26.07
C LEU A 448 -9.09 5.56 26.15
N VAL A 449 -8.15 6.35 26.64
CA VAL A 449 -8.31 7.78 26.84
C VAL A 449 -7.88 8.56 25.60
N VAL A 450 -8.69 9.52 25.16
CA VAL A 450 -8.33 10.47 24.10
C VAL A 450 -7.33 11.49 24.65
N VAL A 451 -6.13 11.55 24.05
CA VAL A 451 -5.07 12.49 24.45
C VAL A 451 -4.64 13.43 23.34
N GLY A 452 -5.07 13.18 22.11
CA GLY A 452 -4.78 14.04 20.96
C GLY A 452 -5.61 13.69 19.75
N ALA A 453 -5.52 14.53 18.70
CA ALA A 453 -6.15 14.28 17.41
C ALA A 453 -5.27 14.73 16.26
N PHE A 454 -5.44 14.05 15.11
CA PHE A 454 -4.84 14.39 13.83
C PHE A 454 -5.95 14.89 12.90
N TYR A 455 -5.73 16.02 12.21
CA TYR A 455 -6.69 16.53 11.25
C TYR A 455 -6.87 15.56 10.07
N GLY A 456 -8.12 15.44 9.66
CA GLY A 456 -8.49 14.69 8.48
C GLY A 456 -7.97 15.34 7.19
N ARG A 457 -7.77 14.52 6.16
CA ARG A 457 -7.39 14.97 4.81
C ARG A 457 -8.49 14.61 3.81
N GLY A 458 -8.60 15.36 2.73
CA GLY A 458 -9.59 15.12 1.68
C GLY A 458 -11.03 15.29 2.19
N ARG A 459 -11.87 14.27 2.03
CA ARG A 459 -13.28 14.32 2.47
C ARG A 459 -13.46 14.59 3.96
N ARG A 460 -12.43 14.32 4.77
CA ARG A 460 -12.39 14.59 6.22
C ARG A 460 -11.65 15.88 6.58
N ALA A 461 -11.37 16.78 5.60
CA ALA A 461 -10.83 18.10 5.89
C ALA A 461 -11.81 18.88 6.79
N GLY A 462 -11.27 19.56 7.79
CA GLY A 462 -12.08 20.32 8.78
C GLY A 462 -12.59 19.53 9.98
N VAL A 463 -12.41 18.21 10.01
CA VAL A 463 -12.69 17.35 11.17
C VAL A 463 -11.45 16.55 11.57
N TYR A 464 -11.49 15.86 12.70
CA TYR A 464 -10.40 14.95 13.09
C TYR A 464 -10.45 13.65 12.26
N GLY A 465 -9.36 13.30 11.60
CA GLY A 465 -9.23 12.07 10.83
C GLY A 465 -8.85 10.85 11.67
N ALA A 466 -8.18 11.07 12.80
CA ALA A 466 -7.84 10.03 13.77
C ALA A 466 -7.63 10.65 15.17
N LEU A 467 -7.94 9.88 16.20
CA LEU A 467 -7.66 10.20 17.60
C LEU A 467 -6.40 9.46 18.06
N LEU A 468 -5.56 10.12 18.86
CA LEU A 468 -4.46 9.51 19.58
C LEU A 468 -4.98 9.03 20.93
N LEU A 469 -4.82 7.74 21.21
CA LEU A 469 -5.38 7.08 22.36
C LEU A 469 -4.29 6.55 23.28
N ALA A 470 -4.54 6.60 24.59
CA ALA A 470 -3.61 6.21 25.64
C ALA A 470 -4.26 5.28 26.67
N ALA A 471 -3.45 4.40 27.25
CA ALA A 471 -3.75 3.63 28.44
C ALA A 471 -3.23 4.36 29.69
N TYR A 472 -3.83 4.09 30.82
CA TYR A 472 -3.41 4.68 32.10
C TYR A 472 -2.28 3.87 32.74
N ASP A 473 -1.24 4.54 33.20
CA ASP A 473 -0.16 3.97 33.99
C ASP A 473 -0.36 4.41 35.45
N PRO A 474 -0.84 3.51 36.32
CA PRO A 474 -1.14 3.87 37.69
C PRO A 474 0.11 4.08 38.58
N ASP A 475 1.26 3.50 38.18
CA ASP A 475 2.49 3.59 38.97
C ASP A 475 3.12 4.99 38.86
N GLU A 476 3.02 5.61 37.66
CA GLU A 476 3.56 6.95 37.38
C GLU A 476 2.44 8.02 37.27
N GLU A 477 1.17 7.63 37.36
CA GLU A 477 -0.01 8.48 37.20
C GLU A 477 -0.06 9.23 35.86
N VAL A 478 0.43 8.61 34.77
CA VAL A 478 0.47 9.19 33.43
C VAL A 478 -0.36 8.37 32.44
N PHE A 479 -0.72 9.00 31.32
CA PHE A 479 -1.39 8.37 30.19
C PHE A 479 -0.37 8.09 29.09
N ARG A 480 -0.13 6.82 28.79
CA ARG A 480 0.87 6.36 27.81
C ARG A 480 0.19 5.97 26.51
N THR A 481 0.63 6.58 25.41
CA THR A 481 0.01 6.35 24.10
C THR A 481 0.19 4.91 23.60
N VAL A 482 -0.88 4.36 22.99
CA VAL A 482 -0.93 2.96 22.54
C VAL A 482 -1.40 2.78 21.10
N THR A 483 -2.16 3.75 20.55
CA THR A 483 -2.64 3.64 19.16
C THR A 483 -3.20 4.95 18.61
N LYS A 484 -3.38 4.98 17.26
CA LYS A 484 -4.20 5.97 16.55
C LYS A 484 -5.45 5.30 16.02
N CYS A 485 -6.62 5.79 16.36
CA CYS A 485 -7.91 5.27 15.91
C CYS A 485 -8.63 6.27 15.01
N GLY A 486 -8.86 5.91 13.75
CA GLY A 486 -9.63 6.70 12.77
C GLY A 486 -10.75 5.89 12.11
N THR A 487 -11.03 4.68 12.61
CA THR A 487 -12.03 3.76 12.08
C THR A 487 -13.09 3.44 13.13
N GLY A 488 -14.31 3.11 12.68
CA GLY A 488 -15.44 2.80 13.55
C GLY A 488 -16.34 4.01 13.85
N PHE A 489 -15.91 5.22 13.51
CA PHE A 489 -16.73 6.43 13.61
C PHE A 489 -17.61 6.59 12.37
N SER A 490 -18.87 6.96 12.58
CA SER A 490 -19.75 7.47 11.52
C SER A 490 -19.34 8.90 11.10
N ASP A 491 -19.79 9.34 9.94
CA ASP A 491 -19.53 10.72 9.47
C ASP A 491 -20.15 11.77 10.41
N ALA A 492 -21.28 11.47 11.03
CA ALA A 492 -21.92 12.32 12.03
C ALA A 492 -21.04 12.46 13.29
N GLU A 493 -20.55 11.34 13.82
CA GLU A 493 -19.64 11.35 14.98
C GLU A 493 -18.34 12.10 14.69
N LEU A 494 -17.77 11.92 13.48
CA LEU A 494 -16.56 12.65 13.09
C LEU A 494 -16.81 14.18 13.02
N ALA A 495 -17.99 14.61 12.61
CA ALA A 495 -18.36 16.02 12.58
C ALA A 495 -18.55 16.61 13.98
N GLU A 496 -18.99 15.82 14.96
CA GLU A 496 -19.20 16.23 16.35
C GLU A 496 -17.92 16.22 17.20
N LEU A 497 -16.90 15.43 16.82
CA LEU A 497 -15.64 15.31 17.57
C LEU A 497 -14.99 16.65 17.93
N PRO A 498 -14.85 17.64 17.00
CA PRO A 498 -14.23 18.90 17.33
C PRO A 498 -14.96 19.66 18.44
N ALA A 499 -16.29 19.69 18.41
CA ALA A 499 -17.11 20.34 19.43
C ALA A 499 -17.04 19.62 20.79
N ARG A 500 -17.10 18.28 20.76
CA ARG A 500 -17.03 17.44 21.96
C ARG A 500 -15.67 17.55 22.68
N LEU A 501 -14.59 17.62 21.92
CA LEU A 501 -13.23 17.65 22.46
C LEU A 501 -12.68 19.07 22.71
N ALA A 502 -13.33 20.12 22.17
CA ALA A 502 -12.90 21.52 22.34
C ALA A 502 -12.64 21.96 23.79
N PRO A 503 -13.46 21.58 24.79
CA PRO A 503 -13.21 21.96 26.18
C PRO A 503 -11.90 21.42 26.77
N LEU A 504 -11.41 20.30 26.21
CA LEU A 504 -10.20 19.62 26.67
C LEU A 504 -8.95 20.02 25.86
N ALA A 505 -9.10 20.79 24.79
CA ALA A 505 -7.99 21.18 23.92
C ALA A 505 -6.90 21.96 24.65
N ARG A 506 -5.65 21.63 24.37
CA ARG A 506 -4.45 22.26 24.93
C ARG A 506 -3.49 22.66 23.82
N PRO A 507 -2.79 23.81 23.96
CA PRO A 507 -1.81 24.25 22.97
C PRO A 507 -0.54 23.41 22.95
N GLN A 508 -0.29 22.65 24.03
CA GLN A 508 0.89 21.82 24.21
C GLN A 508 0.49 20.49 24.86
N ARG A 509 1.39 19.51 24.78
CA ARG A 509 1.20 18.21 25.42
C ARG A 509 0.95 18.37 26.93
N PRO A 510 -0.16 17.83 27.46
CA PRO A 510 -0.42 17.83 28.91
C PRO A 510 0.69 17.11 29.68
N ALA A 511 1.01 17.57 30.87
CA ALA A 511 2.08 17.01 31.70
C ALA A 511 1.88 15.52 32.04
N ARG A 512 0.63 15.08 32.13
CA ARG A 512 0.25 13.68 32.42
C ARG A 512 0.15 12.81 31.18
N VAL A 513 0.59 13.28 30.01
CA VAL A 513 0.58 12.49 28.77
C VAL A 513 2.01 12.18 28.33
N ASP A 514 2.33 10.90 28.23
CA ASP A 514 3.59 10.41 27.65
C ASP A 514 3.34 9.89 26.24
N SER A 515 4.02 10.48 25.26
CA SER A 515 3.83 10.18 23.85
C SER A 515 5.09 10.44 23.03
N ARG A 516 5.34 9.54 22.08
CA ARG A 516 6.31 9.72 20.99
C ARG A 516 5.65 10.20 19.69
N GLN A 517 4.32 10.33 19.71
CA GLN A 517 3.54 10.88 18.60
C GLN A 517 3.27 12.36 18.87
N GLU A 518 3.26 13.16 17.80
CA GLU A 518 2.92 14.59 17.85
C GLU A 518 1.60 14.80 17.08
N PRO A 519 0.45 14.83 17.77
CA PRO A 519 -0.84 15.13 17.15
C PRO A 519 -0.95 16.61 16.76
N ASP A 520 -1.90 16.94 15.90
CA ASP A 520 -2.18 18.34 15.52
C ASP A 520 -2.86 19.13 16.66
N VAL A 521 -3.60 18.42 17.53
CA VAL A 521 -4.25 19.00 18.71
C VAL A 521 -4.05 18.06 19.90
N TRP A 522 -3.62 18.62 21.03
CA TRP A 522 -3.53 17.92 22.30
C TRP A 522 -4.80 18.10 23.13
N PHE A 523 -5.16 17.09 23.91
CA PHE A 523 -6.29 17.16 24.85
C PHE A 523 -5.87 16.77 26.26
N GLU A 524 -6.45 17.46 27.23
CA GLU A 524 -6.42 16.99 28.62
C GLU A 524 -7.14 15.64 28.70
N PRO A 525 -6.54 14.62 29.34
CA PRO A 525 -7.19 13.33 29.53
C PRO A 525 -8.54 13.43 30.25
N GLY A 526 -9.63 13.08 29.55
CA GLY A 526 -10.98 13.22 30.14
C GLY A 526 -12.05 12.43 29.39
N VAL A 527 -11.83 12.08 28.15
CA VAL A 527 -12.78 11.29 27.34
C VAL A 527 -12.26 9.88 27.16
N VAL A 528 -13.09 8.87 27.47
CA VAL A 528 -12.77 7.45 27.35
C VAL A 528 -13.61 6.81 26.24
N LEU A 529 -12.97 6.01 25.40
CA LEU A 529 -13.58 5.29 24.28
C LEU A 529 -13.39 3.79 24.44
N GLU A 530 -14.43 3.02 24.12
CA GLU A 530 -14.30 1.57 23.98
C GLU A 530 -13.76 1.24 22.60
N ILE A 531 -12.62 0.55 22.56
CA ILE A 531 -11.88 0.23 21.35
C ILE A 531 -11.74 -1.29 21.20
N LEU A 532 -12.13 -1.80 20.03
CA LEU A 532 -11.84 -3.17 19.61
C LEU A 532 -10.53 -3.15 18.83
N SER A 533 -9.65 -4.12 19.08
CA SER A 533 -8.40 -4.30 18.33
C SER A 533 -8.22 -5.76 17.93
N ALA A 534 -7.55 -5.97 16.81
CA ALA A 534 -7.23 -7.32 16.37
C ALA A 534 -6.03 -7.92 17.12
N GLU A 535 -5.06 -7.06 17.54
CA GLU A 535 -3.77 -7.55 18.05
C GLU A 535 -3.02 -6.47 18.85
N LEU A 536 -2.26 -6.88 19.85
CA LEU A 536 -1.23 -6.09 20.51
C LEU A 536 0.15 -6.48 19.97
N THR A 537 0.97 -5.49 19.62
CA THR A 537 2.32 -5.68 19.06
C THR A 537 3.34 -4.78 19.75
N LEU A 538 4.63 -5.12 19.65
CA LEU A 538 5.72 -4.24 20.09
C LEU A 538 5.95 -3.12 19.07
N SER A 539 6.17 -1.91 19.54
CA SER A 539 6.38 -0.74 18.68
C SER A 539 7.33 0.28 19.33
N PRO A 540 8.27 0.84 18.57
CA PRO A 540 9.09 1.95 19.06
C PRO A 540 8.35 3.29 19.06
N ASN A 541 7.14 3.36 18.52
CA ASN A 541 6.39 4.60 18.30
C ASN A 541 5.36 4.92 19.38
N TYR A 542 5.11 4.00 20.30
CA TYR A 542 4.13 4.15 21.39
C TYR A 542 4.76 3.87 22.74
N THR A 543 4.21 4.50 23.79
CA THR A 543 4.83 4.52 25.12
C THR A 543 4.14 3.60 26.14
N ALA A 544 2.98 3.01 25.83
CA ALA A 544 2.31 2.08 26.72
C ALA A 544 3.21 0.90 27.08
N ALA A 545 3.42 0.63 28.37
CA ALA A 545 4.29 -0.41 28.91
C ALA A 545 5.73 -0.36 28.33
N TRP A 546 6.31 0.83 28.18
CA TRP A 546 7.64 1.03 27.61
C TRP A 546 8.71 0.27 28.39
N GLY A 547 9.49 -0.55 27.67
CA GLY A 547 10.58 -1.34 28.24
C GLY A 547 10.14 -2.55 29.08
N GLN A 548 8.84 -2.74 29.34
CA GLN A 548 8.34 -3.80 30.23
C GLN A 548 8.28 -5.18 29.56
N VAL A 549 8.20 -5.22 28.24
CA VAL A 549 8.15 -6.48 27.46
C VAL A 549 9.46 -6.67 26.69
N LYS A 550 9.91 -5.63 26.00
CA LYS A 550 11.18 -5.60 25.28
C LYS A 550 11.80 -4.21 25.41
N GLU A 551 13.11 -4.17 25.61
CA GLU A 551 13.86 -2.92 25.74
C GLU A 551 13.62 -1.99 24.52
N ASN A 552 13.50 -0.68 24.77
CA ASN A 552 13.26 0.37 23.76
C ASN A 552 11.98 0.21 22.92
N THR A 553 11.00 -0.53 23.42
CA THR A 553 9.68 -0.67 22.78
C THR A 553 8.55 -0.53 23.78
N GLY A 554 7.41 -0.02 23.31
CA GLY A 554 6.14 -0.06 23.99
C GLY A 554 5.15 -0.99 23.30
N LEU A 555 3.94 -1.13 23.83
CA LEU A 555 2.85 -1.85 23.20
C LEU A 555 2.07 -0.94 22.25
N ALA A 556 1.65 -1.48 21.13
CA ALA A 556 0.79 -0.84 20.15
C ALA A 556 -0.39 -1.73 19.81
N MET A 557 -1.59 -1.14 19.64
CA MET A 557 -2.77 -1.85 19.14
C MET A 557 -2.83 -1.76 17.62
N ARG A 558 -2.98 -2.91 16.95
CA ARG A 558 -3.15 -2.98 15.49
C ARG A 558 -4.62 -3.03 15.11
N PHE A 559 -4.96 -2.30 14.05
CA PHE A 559 -6.32 -2.20 13.50
C PHE A 559 -7.38 -1.79 14.55
N PRO A 560 -7.11 -0.74 15.35
CA PRO A 560 -8.06 -0.27 16.34
C PRO A 560 -9.34 0.23 15.66
N ARG A 561 -10.47 -0.11 16.24
CA ARG A 561 -11.78 0.33 15.78
C ARG A 561 -12.63 0.79 16.95
N PHE A 562 -13.19 1.98 16.87
CA PHE A 562 -14.19 2.46 17.81
C PHE A 562 -15.47 1.62 17.69
N THR A 563 -15.99 1.15 18.81
CA THR A 563 -17.20 0.29 18.86
C THR A 563 -18.51 1.07 18.75
N GLY A 564 -18.45 2.40 18.79
CA GLY A 564 -19.60 3.30 18.92
C GLY A 564 -19.93 3.65 20.39
N ARG A 565 -19.18 3.08 21.35
CA ARG A 565 -19.46 3.28 22.77
C ARG A 565 -18.52 4.29 23.42
N TRP A 566 -19.06 5.43 23.77
CA TRP A 566 -18.43 6.42 24.64
C TRP A 566 -18.57 5.95 26.09
N ARG A 567 -17.47 5.99 26.83
CA ARG A 567 -17.44 5.56 28.24
C ARG A 567 -17.60 6.76 29.14
N ASP A 568 -18.74 7.46 29.00
CA ASP A 568 -19.06 8.62 29.84
C ASP A 568 -19.33 8.22 31.33
N ASP A 569 -19.39 6.91 31.58
CA ASP A 569 -19.49 6.29 32.90
C ASP A 569 -18.12 6.12 33.60
N LYS A 570 -17.00 6.42 32.93
CA LYS A 570 -15.63 6.25 33.45
C LYS A 570 -14.86 7.57 33.51
N ALA A 571 -14.11 7.76 34.59
CA ALA A 571 -13.05 8.75 34.61
C ALA A 571 -11.84 8.27 33.78
N ALA A 572 -10.97 9.19 33.37
CA ALA A 572 -9.79 8.81 32.55
C ALA A 572 -8.88 7.77 33.28
N GLN A 573 -8.78 7.84 34.59
CA GLN A 573 -8.00 6.91 35.42
C GLN A 573 -8.62 5.51 35.53
N ASP A 574 -9.92 5.36 35.20
CA ASP A 574 -10.63 4.07 35.18
C ASP A 574 -10.51 3.37 33.81
N ALA A 575 -9.75 3.95 32.88
CA ALA A 575 -9.44 3.34 31.60
C ALA A 575 -8.51 2.12 31.78
N THR A 576 -8.41 1.31 30.73
CA THR A 576 -7.50 0.15 30.69
C THR A 576 -6.08 0.60 31.02
N THR A 577 -5.46 -0.12 31.97
CA THR A 577 -4.10 0.19 32.45
C THR A 577 -3.02 -0.39 31.55
N THR A 578 -1.80 0.13 31.67
CA THR A 578 -0.61 -0.42 30.98
C THR A 578 -0.32 -1.86 31.42
N GLN A 579 -0.56 -2.22 32.70
CA GLN A 579 -0.40 -3.57 33.23
C GLN A 579 -1.42 -4.56 32.64
N GLU A 580 -2.68 -4.13 32.47
CA GLU A 580 -3.69 -4.94 31.79
C GLU A 580 -3.31 -5.20 30.33
N LEU A 581 -2.80 -4.20 29.62
CA LEU A 581 -2.30 -4.39 28.25
C LEU A 581 -1.13 -5.37 28.18
N VAL A 582 -0.19 -5.33 29.15
CA VAL A 582 0.89 -6.33 29.25
C VAL A 582 0.34 -7.72 29.51
N SER A 583 -0.67 -7.83 30.37
CA SER A 583 -1.31 -9.11 30.68
C SER A 583 -2.02 -9.67 29.43
N LEU A 584 -2.79 -8.84 28.72
CA LEU A 584 -3.43 -9.23 27.44
C LEU A 584 -2.39 -9.67 26.41
N TYR A 585 -1.31 -8.92 26.25
CA TYR A 585 -0.22 -9.26 25.34
C TYR A 585 0.41 -10.61 25.69
N ARG A 586 0.74 -10.82 26.97
CA ARG A 586 1.36 -12.09 27.42
C ARG A 586 0.39 -13.28 27.34
N THR A 587 -0.91 -13.05 27.59
CA THR A 587 -1.94 -14.08 27.45
C THR A 587 -2.10 -14.49 25.98
N ALA A 588 -2.13 -13.50 25.06
CA ALA A 588 -2.17 -13.78 23.63
C ALA A 588 -0.94 -14.54 23.11
N GLN A 589 0.21 -14.35 23.74
CA GLN A 589 1.45 -15.12 23.43
C GLN A 589 1.52 -16.48 24.13
N ARG A 590 0.84 -16.64 25.26
CA ARG A 590 0.82 -17.87 26.05
C ARG A 590 -0.42 -18.73 25.81
N ALA A 591 -1.40 -18.24 24.99
CA ALA A 591 -2.56 -19.05 24.68
C ALA A 591 -2.06 -20.40 24.17
N PRO A 592 -2.15 -21.48 24.96
CA PRO A 592 -1.66 -22.76 24.56
C PRO A 592 -2.46 -23.17 23.34
N THR A 593 -1.79 -23.77 22.38
CA THR A 593 -2.41 -24.81 21.60
C THR A 593 -3.29 -25.60 22.54
N GLY A 594 -4.60 -25.38 22.49
CA GLY A 594 -5.57 -26.16 23.30
C GLY A 594 -5.39 -27.65 23.05
N PRO A 595 -5.89 -28.49 23.93
CA PRO A 595 -5.63 -29.92 23.92
C PRO A 595 -6.05 -30.60 22.63
#